data_0ab7c3fa45297ca6f4704554a0e0012a
#
_entry.id   0ab7c3fa45297ca6f4704554a0e0012a
#
_cell.length_a   1.000
_cell.length_b   1.000
_cell.length_c   1.000
_cell.angle_alpha   90.00
_cell.angle_beta   90.00
_cell.angle_gamma   90.00
#
_symmetry.space_group_name_H-M   'P 1'
#
loop_
_entity.id
_entity.type
_entity.pdbx_description
1 polymer ?
#
loop_
_entity_poly.entity_id
_entity_poly.type
_entity_poly.pdbx_seq_one_letter_code
_entity_poly.pdbx_strand_id
1 'polypeptide(L)'
;MTWADELTSFAGSQVTDREREALYARGVSDEQIELFQIGYLRHANANYIPGLVGADEFLRWARGIKLNDVFVYPMTNMLGDIKGFQFRSVDREKRGTYTDFFLAQDEPVLFGLGQAMPYIWDTESVFLVEGVYDLFPLHRHYPAIVATMTAKVTDNFLRLLRRMVRRLWLGYDMDKQGRKVSYEFAREHGREFENFQVVSYPKVYKVGSKEWIKDPGDLWETWGDARVKEFIQTVVT
;
A
#
# COMPACT_ATOMS: atom_id res chain seq x y z
N MET A 1 -9.03 -12.45 19.34
CA MET A 1 -8.43 -11.13 19.03
C MET A 1 -6.96 -11.23 19.33
N THR A 2 -6.11 -10.97 18.36
CA THR A 2 -4.65 -10.96 18.54
C THR A 2 -4.21 -9.58 19.03
N TRP A 3 -2.97 -9.46 19.51
CA TRP A 3 -2.42 -8.12 19.85
C TRP A 3 -2.34 -7.19 18.62
N ALA A 4 -2.22 -7.76 17.41
CA ALA A 4 -2.24 -6.99 16.18
C ALA A 4 -3.63 -6.38 15.91
N ASP A 5 -4.71 -7.12 16.20
CA ASP A 5 -6.08 -6.61 16.10
C ASP A 5 -6.32 -5.51 17.15
N GLU A 6 -5.78 -5.68 18.38
CA GLU A 6 -5.87 -4.70 19.46
C GLU A 6 -5.12 -3.41 19.12
N LEU A 7 -3.90 -3.51 18.57
CA LEU A 7 -3.13 -2.36 18.08
C LEU A 7 -3.89 -1.62 16.98
N THR A 8 -4.45 -2.35 16.02
CA THR A 8 -5.20 -1.79 14.91
C THR A 8 -6.44 -1.05 15.41
N SER A 9 -7.22 -1.67 16.30
CA SER A 9 -8.40 -1.05 16.91
C SER A 9 -8.05 0.20 17.70
N PHE A 10 -7.00 0.13 18.52
CA PHE A 10 -6.51 1.27 19.28
C PHE A 10 -6.06 2.41 18.35
N ALA A 11 -5.21 2.12 17.36
CA ALA A 11 -4.73 3.12 16.41
C ALA A 11 -5.89 3.73 15.60
N GLY A 12 -6.88 2.95 15.20
CA GLY A 12 -8.09 3.42 14.54
C GLY A 12 -8.88 4.41 15.38
N SER A 13 -9.00 4.15 16.70
CA SER A 13 -9.67 5.07 17.64
C SER A 13 -8.97 6.42 17.83
N GLN A 14 -7.71 6.53 17.44
CA GLN A 14 -6.92 7.77 17.54
C GLN A 14 -7.02 8.66 16.29
N VAL A 15 -7.67 8.21 15.23
CA VAL A 15 -7.86 8.99 14.00
C VAL A 15 -8.95 10.04 14.23
N THR A 16 -8.54 11.30 14.31
CA THR A 16 -9.43 12.47 14.45
C THR A 16 -9.63 13.16 13.10
N ASP A 17 -10.42 14.23 13.08
CA ASP A 17 -10.65 15.03 11.86
C ASP A 17 -9.34 15.57 11.28
N ARG A 18 -8.37 15.92 12.12
CA ARG A 18 -7.04 16.37 11.68
C ARG A 18 -6.30 15.30 10.89
N GLU A 19 -6.30 14.06 11.37
CA GLU A 19 -5.65 12.94 10.70
C GLU A 19 -6.41 12.55 9.44
N ARG A 20 -7.74 12.63 9.45
CA ARG A 20 -8.58 12.42 8.26
C ARG A 20 -8.27 13.44 7.17
N GLU A 21 -8.18 14.73 7.49
CA GLU A 21 -7.80 15.77 6.53
C GLU A 21 -6.43 15.50 5.89
N ALA A 22 -5.45 15.05 6.69
CA ALA A 22 -4.14 14.69 6.18
C ALA A 22 -4.16 13.48 5.25
N LEU A 23 -5.07 12.51 5.47
CA LEU A 23 -5.29 11.36 4.59
C LEU A 23 -6.06 11.78 3.32
N TYR A 24 -7.10 12.61 3.43
CA TYR A 24 -7.83 13.14 2.27
C TYR A 24 -6.92 13.90 1.31
N ALA A 25 -5.99 14.69 1.85
CA ALA A 25 -4.98 15.39 1.06
C ALA A 25 -4.02 14.44 0.31
N ARG A 26 -4.08 13.12 0.55
CA ARG A 26 -3.34 12.07 -0.14
C ARG A 26 -4.25 11.14 -0.95
N GLY A 27 -5.50 11.54 -1.17
CA GLY A 27 -6.44 10.77 -1.96
C GLY A 27 -7.08 9.58 -1.23
N VAL A 28 -6.99 9.50 0.09
CA VAL A 28 -7.64 8.45 0.89
C VAL A 28 -9.06 8.90 1.25
N SER A 29 -10.07 8.05 1.11
CA SER A 29 -11.45 8.35 1.53
C SER A 29 -11.77 7.72 2.89
N ASP A 30 -12.91 8.13 3.50
CA ASP A 30 -13.37 7.53 4.75
C ASP A 30 -13.62 6.03 4.60
N GLU A 31 -14.25 5.60 3.50
CA GLU A 31 -14.48 4.19 3.23
C GLU A 31 -13.16 3.40 3.15
N GLN A 32 -12.10 4.04 2.64
CA GLN A 32 -10.78 3.42 2.59
C GLN A 32 -10.09 3.41 3.95
N ILE A 33 -10.27 4.46 4.77
CA ILE A 33 -9.77 4.47 6.15
C ILE A 33 -10.35 3.28 6.92
N GLU A 34 -11.65 3.05 6.78
CA GLU A 34 -12.34 1.93 7.43
C GLU A 34 -11.95 0.57 6.84
N LEU A 35 -12.02 0.43 5.50
CA LEU A 35 -11.73 -0.83 4.80
C LEU A 35 -10.30 -1.34 5.06
N PHE A 36 -9.33 -0.44 5.02
CA PHE A 36 -7.91 -0.78 5.24
C PHE A 36 -7.50 -0.64 6.71
N GLN A 37 -8.44 -0.29 7.60
CA GLN A 37 -8.24 -0.14 9.04
C GLN A 37 -7.05 0.80 9.36
N ILE A 38 -6.97 1.92 8.63
CA ILE A 38 -5.88 2.87 8.80
C ILE A 38 -5.99 3.52 10.17
N GLY A 39 -4.91 3.50 10.93
CA GLY A 39 -4.83 4.06 12.26
C GLY A 39 -3.83 5.19 12.39
N TYR A 40 -3.77 5.78 13.57
CA TYR A 40 -2.82 6.82 13.92
C TYR A 40 -2.23 6.58 15.31
N LEU A 41 -0.95 6.84 15.47
CA LEU A 41 -0.27 6.82 16.75
C LEU A 41 0.49 8.13 16.97
N ARG A 42 0.06 8.89 17.95
CA ARG A 42 0.80 10.09 18.39
C ARG A 42 2.14 9.72 19.02
N HIS A 43 2.16 8.64 19.81
CA HIS A 43 3.34 8.07 20.43
C HIS A 43 3.25 6.56 20.42
N ALA A 44 4.09 5.89 19.66
CA ALA A 44 4.20 4.42 19.67
C ALA A 44 5.17 3.95 20.79
N ASN A 45 5.10 4.58 21.94
CA ASN A 45 5.84 4.13 23.12
C ASN A 45 5.01 3.08 23.87
N ALA A 46 5.63 1.98 24.26
CA ALA A 46 5.03 0.90 25.05
C ALA A 46 4.19 1.36 26.26
N ASN A 47 4.49 2.54 26.80
CA ASN A 47 3.77 3.11 27.96
C ASN A 47 2.43 3.78 27.58
N TYR A 48 2.18 4.03 26.29
CA TYR A 48 0.99 4.73 25.83
C TYR A 48 0.04 3.84 25.00
N ILE A 49 0.49 2.63 24.62
CA ILE A 49 -0.36 1.64 23.97
C ILE A 49 -0.90 0.71 25.04
N PRO A 50 -2.21 0.66 25.28
CA PRO A 50 -2.78 -0.16 26.36
C PRO A 50 -2.43 -1.64 26.16
N GLY A 51 -1.90 -2.24 27.20
CA GLY A 51 -1.82 -3.67 27.52
C GLY A 51 -1.85 -4.70 26.40
N LEU A 52 -1.03 -4.53 25.34
CA LEU A 52 -0.94 -5.51 24.26
C LEU A 52 -0.30 -6.80 24.78
N VAL A 53 -1.11 -7.78 25.12
CA VAL A 53 -0.64 -9.09 25.60
C VAL A 53 -0.02 -9.87 24.44
N GLY A 54 1.24 -10.30 24.61
CA GLY A 54 1.98 -11.05 23.58
C GLY A 54 2.69 -10.18 22.54
N ALA A 55 2.72 -8.86 22.71
CA ALA A 55 3.36 -7.92 21.79
C ALA A 55 4.82 -7.58 22.14
N ASP A 56 5.50 -8.39 22.92
CA ASP A 56 6.85 -8.07 23.46
C ASP A 56 7.87 -7.76 22.36
N GLU A 57 7.81 -8.46 21.24
CA GLU A 57 8.71 -8.23 20.10
C GLU A 57 8.42 -6.88 19.44
N PHE A 58 7.15 -6.58 19.16
CA PHE A 58 6.73 -5.30 18.62
C PHE A 58 7.11 -4.14 19.56
N LEU A 59 6.85 -4.29 20.85
CA LEU A 59 7.15 -3.24 21.85
C LEU A 59 8.65 -3.00 22.01
N ARG A 60 9.49 -4.04 21.87
CA ARG A 60 10.96 -3.90 21.86
C ARG A 60 11.42 -3.15 20.60
N TRP A 61 10.89 -3.56 19.46
CA TRP A 61 11.18 -2.93 18.17
C TRP A 61 10.75 -1.45 18.15
N ALA A 62 9.51 -1.14 18.57
CA ALA A 62 8.97 0.21 18.61
C ALA A 62 9.76 1.17 19.53
N ARG A 63 10.29 0.66 20.65
CA ARG A 63 11.17 1.44 21.54
C ARG A 63 12.45 1.89 20.84
N GLY A 64 13.00 1.06 19.97
CA GLY A 64 14.23 1.37 19.21
C GLY A 64 14.03 2.45 18.13
N ILE A 65 12.81 2.59 17.60
CA ILE A 65 12.56 3.40 16.38
C ILE A 65 11.94 4.78 16.71
N LYS A 66 11.48 5.02 17.94
CA LYS A 66 10.84 6.29 18.34
C LYS A 66 9.71 6.71 17.40
N LEU A 67 8.78 5.81 17.13
CA LEU A 67 7.61 6.11 16.31
C LEU A 67 6.75 7.18 16.98
N ASN A 68 6.69 8.36 16.38
CA ASN A 68 5.84 9.45 16.86
C ASN A 68 5.14 10.08 15.65
N ASP A 69 3.89 10.46 15.84
CA ASP A 69 3.08 11.18 14.87
C ASP A 69 3.03 10.43 13.51
N VAL A 70 2.58 9.18 13.57
CA VAL A 70 2.60 8.27 12.42
C VAL A 70 1.22 7.69 12.12
N PHE A 71 0.93 7.54 10.84
CA PHE A 71 -0.13 6.65 10.38
C PHE A 71 0.32 5.19 10.48
N VAL A 72 -0.62 4.32 10.79
CA VAL A 72 -0.45 2.87 10.89
C VAL A 72 -1.26 2.21 9.78
N TYR A 73 -0.58 1.47 8.94
CA TYR A 73 -1.17 0.71 7.83
C TYR A 73 -1.03 -0.78 8.12
N PRO A 74 -2.10 -1.47 8.55
CA PRO A 74 -2.06 -2.92 8.72
C PRO A 74 -1.82 -3.62 7.39
N MET A 75 -0.87 -4.54 7.38
CA MET A 75 -0.59 -5.40 6.22
C MET A 75 -1.14 -6.79 6.46
N THR A 76 -1.81 -7.34 5.48
CA THR A 76 -2.52 -8.60 5.61
C THR A 76 -1.93 -9.70 4.73
N ASN A 77 -2.14 -10.95 5.12
CA ASN A 77 -1.98 -12.09 4.23
C ASN A 77 -3.20 -12.24 3.30
N MET A 78 -3.21 -13.28 2.48
CA MET A 78 -4.31 -13.56 1.55
C MET A 78 -5.66 -13.92 2.22
N LEU A 79 -5.65 -14.28 3.50
CA LEU A 79 -6.86 -14.58 4.28
C LEU A 79 -7.42 -13.34 5.00
N GLY A 80 -6.71 -12.21 4.91
CA GLY A 80 -7.08 -10.97 5.60
C GLY A 80 -6.56 -10.88 7.04
N ASP A 81 -5.78 -11.86 7.52
CA ASP A 81 -5.17 -11.78 8.85
C ASP A 81 -4.06 -10.70 8.85
N ILE A 82 -4.02 -9.88 9.88
CA ILE A 82 -2.96 -8.89 10.05
C ILE A 82 -1.65 -9.59 10.42
N LYS A 83 -0.64 -9.42 9.58
CA LYS A 83 0.69 -10.05 9.70
C LYS A 83 1.83 -9.05 9.67
N GLY A 84 1.52 -7.77 9.62
CA GLY A 84 2.51 -6.71 9.64
C GLY A 84 1.89 -5.33 9.72
N PHE A 85 2.74 -4.35 9.88
CA PHE A 85 2.38 -2.94 9.90
C PHE A 85 3.40 -2.12 9.15
N GLN A 86 2.96 -1.16 8.37
CA GLN A 86 3.78 -0.06 7.94
C GLN A 86 3.42 1.19 8.73
N PHE A 87 4.45 1.93 9.16
CA PHE A 87 4.31 3.19 9.87
C PHE A 87 4.86 4.32 9.00
N ARG A 88 4.06 5.35 8.76
CA ARG A 88 4.47 6.50 7.94
C ARG A 88 4.23 7.80 8.69
N SER A 89 5.20 8.73 8.65
CA SER A 89 5.02 10.06 9.24
C SER A 89 3.79 10.78 8.65
N VAL A 90 3.01 11.42 9.52
CA VAL A 90 1.93 12.34 9.11
C VAL A 90 2.51 13.52 8.35
N ASP A 91 3.69 14.00 8.73
CA ASP A 91 4.38 15.10 8.10
C ASP A 91 4.88 14.71 6.70
N ARG A 92 4.33 15.37 5.68
CA ARG A 92 4.70 15.15 4.27
C ARG A 92 6.14 15.54 3.93
N GLU A 93 6.72 16.51 4.66
CA GLU A 93 8.10 16.95 4.41
C GLU A 93 9.11 15.89 4.85
N LYS A 94 8.73 15.03 5.78
CA LYS A 94 9.48 13.84 6.19
C LYS A 94 9.24 12.65 5.25
N ARG A 95 9.12 12.92 3.94
CA ARG A 95 9.00 11.87 2.92
C ARG A 95 10.18 10.89 3.05
N GLY A 96 9.86 9.60 3.07
CA GLY A 96 10.85 8.53 3.26
C GLY A 96 11.06 8.09 4.71
N THR A 97 10.43 8.74 5.70
CA THR A 97 10.42 8.22 7.06
C THR A 97 9.27 7.22 7.19
N TYR A 98 9.53 6.01 6.77
CA TYR A 98 8.64 4.88 6.99
C TYR A 98 9.44 3.70 7.55
N THR A 99 8.75 2.82 8.22
CA THR A 99 9.33 1.58 8.73
C THR A 99 8.26 0.51 8.79
N ASP A 100 8.68 -0.72 8.56
CA ASP A 100 7.81 -1.88 8.53
C ASP A 100 8.11 -2.79 9.72
N PHE A 101 7.08 -3.42 10.25
CA PHE A 101 7.16 -4.49 11.21
C PHE A 101 6.37 -5.70 10.71
N PHE A 102 7.02 -6.85 10.63
CA PHE A 102 6.41 -8.11 10.17
C PHE A 102 6.34 -9.12 11.30
N LEU A 103 5.18 -9.74 11.45
CA LEU A 103 4.94 -10.83 12.41
C LEU A 103 5.37 -12.19 11.87
N ALA A 104 5.31 -12.36 10.54
CA ALA A 104 5.70 -13.59 9.86
C ALA A 104 6.42 -13.24 8.56
N GLN A 105 7.43 -14.05 8.21
CA GLN A 105 8.20 -13.87 6.96
C GLN A 105 7.96 -15.02 5.96
N ASP A 106 7.20 -16.03 6.34
CA ASP A 106 7.02 -17.25 5.56
C ASP A 106 5.89 -17.17 4.54
N GLU A 107 5.01 -16.17 4.66
CA GLU A 107 3.88 -15.95 3.76
C GLU A 107 3.92 -14.54 3.15
N PRO A 108 3.29 -14.33 1.98
CA PRO A 108 3.14 -12.99 1.42
C PRO A 108 2.30 -12.11 2.35
N VAL A 109 2.89 -11.00 2.80
CA VAL A 109 2.24 -9.97 3.63
C VAL A 109 2.40 -8.64 2.92
N LEU A 110 1.29 -8.08 2.45
CA LEU A 110 1.28 -6.89 1.62
C LEU A 110 0.12 -5.98 2.00
N PHE A 111 0.27 -4.70 1.73
CA PHE A 111 -0.83 -3.78 1.96
C PHE A 111 -1.92 -3.95 0.90
N GLY A 112 -3.14 -4.18 1.36
CA GLY A 112 -4.31 -4.38 0.50
C GLY A 112 -4.49 -5.82 -0.01
N LEU A 113 -3.61 -6.76 0.32
CA LEU A 113 -3.71 -8.12 -0.21
C LEU A 113 -5.02 -8.81 0.20
N GLY A 114 -5.35 -8.81 1.48
CA GLY A 114 -6.60 -9.42 1.96
C GLY A 114 -7.85 -8.78 1.34
N GLN A 115 -7.86 -7.46 1.20
CA GLN A 115 -8.95 -6.71 0.58
C GLN A 115 -9.10 -7.00 -0.92
N ALA A 116 -7.98 -7.19 -1.61
CA ALA A 116 -7.96 -7.47 -3.06
C ALA A 116 -8.33 -8.93 -3.40
N MET A 117 -8.13 -9.88 -2.47
CA MET A 117 -8.28 -11.32 -2.74
C MET A 117 -9.62 -11.73 -3.36
N PRO A 118 -10.80 -11.27 -2.87
CA PRO A 118 -12.08 -11.62 -3.49
C PRO A 118 -12.15 -11.22 -4.97
N TYR A 119 -11.61 -10.07 -5.31
CA TYR A 119 -11.59 -9.55 -6.69
C TYR A 119 -10.54 -10.25 -7.55
N ILE A 120 -9.38 -10.61 -6.98
CA ILE A 120 -8.35 -11.39 -7.68
C ILE A 120 -8.91 -12.77 -8.03
N TRP A 121 -9.64 -13.41 -7.13
CA TRP A 121 -10.25 -14.72 -7.41
C TRP A 121 -11.34 -14.67 -8.48
N ASP A 122 -12.14 -13.60 -8.47
CA ASP A 122 -13.21 -13.44 -9.46
C ASP A 122 -12.67 -13.10 -10.86
N THR A 123 -11.64 -12.27 -10.92
CA THR A 123 -11.14 -11.71 -12.19
C THR A 123 -9.86 -12.35 -12.70
N GLU A 124 -9.18 -13.15 -11.90
CA GLU A 124 -7.83 -13.70 -12.17
C GLU A 124 -6.83 -12.61 -12.56
N SER A 125 -6.98 -11.42 -11.97
CA SER A 125 -6.20 -10.25 -12.35
C SER A 125 -5.76 -9.43 -11.15
N VAL A 126 -4.60 -8.74 -11.25
CA VAL A 126 -4.10 -7.85 -10.20
C VAL A 126 -3.34 -6.67 -10.79
N PHE A 127 -3.48 -5.53 -10.14
CA PHE A 127 -2.66 -4.35 -10.37
C PHE A 127 -1.69 -4.19 -9.20
N LEU A 128 -0.39 -4.16 -9.46
CA LEU A 128 0.65 -3.95 -8.45
C LEU A 128 1.15 -2.52 -8.49
N VAL A 129 1.19 -1.88 -7.33
CA VAL A 129 1.82 -0.56 -7.12
C VAL A 129 2.94 -0.65 -6.10
N GLU A 130 3.77 0.38 -6.00
CA GLU A 130 4.90 0.36 -5.07
C GLU A 130 4.47 0.74 -3.65
N GLY A 131 3.75 1.83 -3.47
CA GLY A 131 3.45 2.42 -2.17
C GLY A 131 1.97 2.42 -1.79
N VAL A 132 1.69 2.61 -0.50
CA VAL A 132 0.30 2.68 0.00
C VAL A 132 -0.49 3.83 -0.63
N TYR A 133 0.14 4.98 -0.86
CA TYR A 133 -0.54 6.15 -1.43
C TYR A 133 -0.78 6.03 -2.94
N ASP A 134 -0.13 5.08 -3.60
CA ASP A 134 -0.39 4.76 -5.00
C ASP A 134 -1.62 3.86 -5.16
N LEU A 135 -1.89 3.05 -4.12
CA LEU A 135 -3.02 2.15 -4.09
C LEU A 135 -4.36 2.91 -4.01
N PHE A 136 -4.49 3.87 -3.11
CA PHE A 136 -5.78 4.47 -2.78
C PHE A 136 -6.50 5.13 -3.96
N PRO A 137 -5.85 5.97 -4.79
CA PRO A 137 -6.51 6.57 -5.94
C PRO A 137 -7.05 5.54 -6.94
N LEU A 138 -6.31 4.45 -7.16
CA LEU A 138 -6.69 3.42 -8.11
C LEU A 138 -7.73 2.45 -7.53
N HIS A 139 -7.64 2.13 -6.23
CA HIS A 139 -8.52 1.16 -5.56
C HIS A 139 -10.01 1.51 -5.68
N ARG A 140 -10.36 2.80 -5.71
CA ARG A 140 -11.75 3.26 -5.90
C ARG A 140 -12.36 2.76 -7.20
N HIS A 141 -11.53 2.50 -8.20
CA HIS A 141 -11.96 2.17 -9.56
C HIS A 141 -11.56 0.76 -9.98
N TYR A 142 -10.61 0.15 -9.27
CA TYR A 142 -10.13 -1.20 -9.52
C TYR A 142 -9.71 -1.87 -8.21
N PRO A 143 -10.60 -2.66 -7.58
CA PRO A 143 -10.33 -3.22 -6.24
C PRO A 143 -9.26 -4.33 -6.19
N ALA A 144 -8.94 -4.99 -7.33
CA ALA A 144 -7.89 -6.00 -7.40
C ALA A 144 -6.49 -5.34 -7.47
N ILE A 145 -6.17 -4.49 -6.49
CA ILE A 145 -4.91 -3.74 -6.42
C ILE A 145 -4.18 -4.01 -5.11
N VAL A 146 -2.86 -4.17 -5.18
CA VAL A 146 -2.00 -4.49 -4.04
C VAL A 146 -0.74 -3.62 -4.07
N ALA A 147 -0.35 -3.07 -2.93
CA ALA A 147 0.92 -2.37 -2.79
C ALA A 147 2.01 -3.34 -2.28
N THR A 148 3.10 -3.43 -3.04
CA THR A 148 4.22 -4.33 -2.71
C THR A 148 5.13 -3.78 -1.62
N MET A 149 4.96 -2.51 -1.25
CA MET A 149 5.69 -1.78 -0.20
C MET A 149 7.17 -1.56 -0.50
N THR A 150 7.66 -2.22 -1.50
CA THR A 150 9.01 -2.09 -2.06
C THR A 150 8.96 -2.27 -3.56
N ALA A 151 9.93 -1.76 -4.28
CA ALA A 151 10.05 -1.98 -5.72
C ALA A 151 10.35 -3.45 -6.10
N LYS A 152 10.29 -4.41 -5.17
CA LYS A 152 10.62 -5.81 -5.41
C LYS A 152 9.47 -6.74 -5.01
N VAL A 153 9.02 -7.55 -5.95
CA VAL A 153 8.10 -8.67 -5.68
C VAL A 153 8.90 -9.81 -5.04
N THR A 154 8.47 -10.27 -3.86
CA THR A 154 9.12 -11.40 -3.18
C THR A 154 8.81 -12.73 -3.88
N ASP A 155 9.70 -13.72 -3.76
CA ASP A 155 9.49 -15.05 -4.35
C ASP A 155 8.21 -15.73 -3.83
N ASN A 156 7.87 -15.52 -2.57
CA ASN A 156 6.66 -16.06 -1.97
C ASN A 156 5.41 -15.44 -2.63
N PHE A 157 5.41 -14.13 -2.84
CA PHE A 157 4.30 -13.46 -3.50
C PHE A 157 4.23 -13.80 -4.99
N LEU A 158 5.37 -13.89 -5.67
CA LEU A 158 5.42 -14.31 -7.07
C LEU A 158 4.84 -15.74 -7.25
N ARG A 159 5.14 -16.66 -6.34
CA ARG A 159 4.54 -18.01 -6.36
C ARG A 159 3.02 -17.98 -6.17
N LEU A 160 2.51 -17.07 -5.36
CA LEU A 160 1.07 -16.85 -5.20
C LEU A 160 0.47 -16.31 -6.51
N LEU A 161 1.05 -15.26 -7.09
CA LEU A 161 0.59 -14.65 -8.33
C LEU A 161 0.49 -15.68 -9.47
N ARG A 162 1.51 -16.49 -9.68
CA ARG A 162 1.54 -17.56 -10.72
C ARG A 162 0.38 -18.53 -10.63
N ARG A 163 -0.19 -18.73 -9.44
CA ARG A 163 -1.29 -19.69 -9.23
C ARG A 163 -2.66 -19.10 -9.43
N MET A 164 -2.79 -17.78 -9.27
CA MET A 164 -4.08 -17.12 -9.12
C MET A 164 -4.33 -16.06 -10.18
N VAL A 165 -3.29 -15.58 -10.84
CA VAL A 165 -3.37 -14.40 -11.70
C VAL A 165 -3.00 -14.77 -13.12
N ARG A 166 -3.88 -14.45 -14.06
CA ARG A 166 -3.61 -14.53 -15.50
C ARG A 166 -3.23 -13.18 -16.09
N ARG A 167 -3.80 -12.09 -15.52
CA ARG A 167 -3.57 -10.71 -15.99
C ARG A 167 -2.90 -9.90 -14.90
N LEU A 168 -1.71 -9.37 -15.21
CA LEU A 168 -0.93 -8.59 -14.25
C LEU A 168 -0.54 -7.24 -14.84
N TRP A 169 -0.91 -6.16 -14.17
CA TRP A 169 -0.47 -4.80 -14.44
C TRP A 169 0.54 -4.38 -13.39
N LEU A 170 1.73 -3.95 -13.84
CA LEU A 170 2.80 -3.48 -12.98
C LEU A 170 2.92 -1.96 -13.09
N GLY A 171 2.36 -1.25 -12.13
CA GLY A 171 2.30 0.21 -12.07
C GLY A 171 3.26 0.80 -11.02
N TYR A 172 4.54 0.42 -11.08
CA TYR A 172 5.57 0.99 -10.22
C TYR A 172 5.95 2.41 -10.64
N ASP A 173 6.65 3.12 -9.76
CA ASP A 173 7.11 4.47 -10.01
C ASP A 173 7.90 4.58 -11.32
N MET A 174 7.65 5.64 -12.09
CA MET A 174 8.37 5.90 -13.35
C MET A 174 9.70 6.63 -13.15
N ASP A 175 10.25 6.60 -11.94
CA ASP A 175 11.60 7.05 -11.69
C ASP A 175 12.66 6.05 -12.21
N LYS A 176 13.94 6.36 -12.01
CA LYS A 176 15.02 5.52 -12.52
C LYS A 176 15.02 4.11 -11.91
N GLN A 177 14.68 4.00 -10.63
CA GLN A 177 14.68 2.72 -9.91
C GLN A 177 13.46 1.89 -10.27
N GLY A 178 12.27 2.45 -10.20
CA GLY A 178 11.03 1.75 -10.52
C GLY A 178 11.00 1.26 -11.97
N ARG A 179 11.47 2.08 -12.95
CA ARG A 179 11.62 1.62 -14.34
C ARG A 179 12.61 0.46 -14.49
N LYS A 180 13.73 0.49 -13.77
CA LYS A 180 14.71 -0.61 -13.79
C LYS A 180 14.08 -1.91 -13.28
N VAL A 181 13.43 -1.85 -12.12
CA VAL A 181 12.78 -3.03 -11.51
C VAL A 181 11.63 -3.54 -12.38
N SER A 182 10.81 -2.65 -12.93
CA SER A 182 9.72 -3.03 -13.85
C SER A 182 10.25 -3.73 -15.11
N TYR A 183 11.36 -3.26 -15.66
CA TYR A 183 12.00 -3.91 -16.82
C TYR A 183 12.58 -5.29 -16.47
N GLU A 184 13.26 -5.40 -15.31
CA GLU A 184 13.80 -6.68 -14.82
C GLU A 184 12.67 -7.69 -14.58
N PHE A 185 11.59 -7.28 -13.92
CA PHE A 185 10.42 -8.12 -13.71
C PHE A 185 9.77 -8.56 -15.03
N ALA A 186 9.58 -7.64 -15.97
CA ALA A 186 9.02 -7.95 -17.29
C ALA A 186 9.85 -8.98 -18.05
N ARG A 187 11.17 -8.83 -18.02
CA ARG A 187 12.11 -9.74 -18.69
C ARG A 187 12.10 -11.14 -18.06
N GLU A 188 12.05 -11.21 -16.73
CA GLU A 188 12.20 -12.47 -15.97
C GLU A 188 10.87 -13.21 -15.83
N HIS A 189 9.78 -12.50 -15.64
CA HIS A 189 8.49 -13.06 -15.25
C HIS A 189 7.32 -12.70 -16.16
N GLY A 190 7.44 -11.74 -17.07
CA GLY A 190 6.32 -11.28 -17.87
C GLY A 190 5.65 -12.39 -18.70
N ARG A 191 6.41 -13.40 -19.13
CA ARG A 191 5.88 -14.55 -19.91
C ARG A 191 5.13 -15.59 -19.07
N GLU A 192 5.16 -15.44 -17.75
CA GLU A 192 4.46 -16.36 -16.83
C GLU A 192 2.97 -16.01 -16.69
N PHE A 193 2.55 -14.86 -17.20
CA PHE A 193 1.18 -14.38 -17.21
C PHE A 193 0.62 -14.33 -18.63
N GLU A 194 -0.67 -14.64 -18.79
CA GLU A 194 -1.33 -14.60 -20.12
C GLU A 194 -1.36 -13.17 -20.69
N ASN A 195 -1.57 -12.19 -19.82
CA ASN A 195 -1.48 -10.77 -20.14
C ASN A 195 -0.66 -10.06 -19.07
N PHE A 196 0.50 -9.56 -19.46
CA PHE A 196 1.40 -8.78 -18.59
C PHE A 196 1.65 -7.41 -19.21
N GLN A 197 1.50 -6.36 -18.41
CA GLN A 197 1.76 -5.00 -18.85
C GLN A 197 2.50 -4.21 -17.78
N VAL A 198 3.59 -3.55 -18.18
CA VAL A 198 4.18 -2.44 -17.41
C VAL A 198 3.39 -1.18 -17.72
N VAL A 199 2.78 -0.60 -16.71
CA VAL A 199 1.95 0.60 -16.85
C VAL A 199 2.83 1.83 -16.91
N SER A 200 2.54 2.72 -17.86
CA SER A 200 3.22 4.00 -18.00
C SER A 200 2.26 5.12 -17.66
N TYR A 201 2.66 6.03 -16.80
CA TYR A 201 1.88 7.22 -16.46
C TYR A 201 2.07 8.32 -17.53
N PRO A 202 1.07 9.20 -17.67
CA PRO A 202 1.12 10.27 -18.66
C PRO A 202 2.31 11.20 -18.44
N LYS A 203 2.98 11.58 -19.54
CA LYS A 203 4.10 12.55 -19.51
C LYS A 203 3.56 13.98 -19.39
N VAL A 204 3.04 14.31 -18.23
CA VAL A 204 2.49 15.63 -17.89
C VAL A 204 3.17 16.13 -16.62
N TYR A 205 3.41 17.43 -16.53
CA TYR A 205 3.96 18.04 -15.32
C TYR A 205 2.92 18.07 -14.21
N LYS A 206 3.36 17.83 -12.98
CA LYS A 206 2.55 18.07 -11.78
C LYS A 206 2.16 19.54 -11.69
N VAL A 207 1.01 19.81 -11.12
CA VAL A 207 0.53 21.18 -10.93
C VAL A 207 1.53 21.98 -10.08
N GLY A 208 1.95 23.12 -10.59
CA GLY A 208 2.90 24.02 -9.90
C GLY A 208 4.36 23.53 -9.82
N SER A 209 4.73 22.47 -10.54
CA SER A 209 6.06 21.86 -10.52
C SER A 209 6.63 21.65 -11.92
N LYS A 210 7.94 21.41 -12.01
CA LYS A 210 8.62 20.93 -13.22
C LYS A 210 8.85 19.41 -13.18
N GLU A 211 8.28 18.72 -12.22
CA GLU A 211 8.37 17.28 -12.10
C GLU A 211 7.24 16.59 -12.89
N TRP A 212 7.58 15.50 -13.56
CA TRP A 212 6.61 14.67 -14.26
C TRP A 212 5.78 13.84 -13.29
N ILE A 213 4.54 13.52 -13.67
CA ILE A 213 3.75 12.47 -13.02
C ILE A 213 4.55 11.17 -13.15
N LYS A 214 4.77 10.49 -12.03
CA LYS A 214 5.58 9.27 -11.97
C LYS A 214 4.86 8.09 -11.33
N ASP A 215 3.78 8.36 -10.58
CA ASP A 215 3.03 7.36 -9.81
C ASP A 215 1.53 7.70 -9.77
N PRO A 216 0.66 6.80 -9.28
CA PRO A 216 -0.77 7.04 -9.15
C PRO A 216 -1.13 8.17 -8.18
N GLY A 217 -0.33 8.37 -7.11
CA GLY A 217 -0.53 9.47 -6.19
C GLY A 217 -0.36 10.82 -6.88
N ASP A 218 0.72 10.98 -7.66
CA ASP A 218 0.97 12.16 -8.49
C ASP A 218 -0.15 12.38 -9.53
N LEU A 219 -0.66 11.29 -10.13
CA LEU A 219 -1.75 11.35 -11.10
C LEU A 219 -3.01 11.91 -10.46
N TRP A 220 -3.36 11.43 -9.27
CA TRP A 220 -4.52 11.90 -8.53
C TRP A 220 -4.35 13.37 -8.08
N GLU A 221 -3.20 13.73 -7.53
CA GLU A 221 -2.89 15.12 -7.12
C GLU A 221 -2.99 16.10 -8.28
N THR A 222 -2.65 15.64 -9.49
CA THR A 222 -2.62 16.50 -10.70
C THR A 222 -3.97 16.57 -11.41
N TRP A 223 -4.70 15.46 -11.52
CA TRP A 223 -5.88 15.36 -12.36
C TRP A 223 -7.19 15.13 -11.61
N GLY A 224 -7.13 14.70 -10.35
CA GLY A 224 -8.29 14.33 -9.56
C GLY A 224 -8.88 12.97 -9.96
N ASP A 225 -9.93 12.58 -9.25
CA ASP A 225 -10.50 11.24 -9.25
C ASP A 225 -11.09 10.81 -10.62
N ALA A 226 -11.76 11.72 -11.32
CA ALA A 226 -12.39 11.41 -12.61
C ALA A 226 -11.38 10.98 -13.67
N ARG A 227 -10.22 11.63 -13.72
CA ARG A 227 -9.15 11.31 -14.67
C ARG A 227 -8.40 10.03 -14.27
N VAL A 228 -8.26 9.78 -12.97
CA VAL A 228 -7.71 8.50 -12.49
C VAL A 228 -8.63 7.36 -12.91
N LYS A 229 -9.95 7.53 -12.82
CA LYS A 229 -10.93 6.55 -13.30
C LYS A 229 -10.78 6.25 -14.79
N GLU A 230 -10.72 7.28 -15.62
CA GLU A 230 -10.51 7.14 -17.07
C GLU A 230 -9.20 6.40 -17.37
N PHE A 231 -8.13 6.78 -16.67
CA PHE A 231 -6.82 6.15 -16.83
C PHE A 231 -6.86 4.66 -16.51
N ILE A 232 -7.35 4.28 -15.33
CA ILE A 232 -7.36 2.87 -14.92
C ILE A 232 -8.25 2.03 -15.83
N GLN A 233 -9.41 2.55 -16.25
CA GLN A 233 -10.29 1.86 -17.20
C GLN A 233 -9.61 1.61 -18.53
N THR A 234 -8.77 2.53 -19.03
CA THR A 234 -8.01 2.34 -20.26
C THR A 234 -6.89 1.29 -20.13
N VAL A 235 -6.33 1.16 -18.90
CA VAL A 235 -5.22 0.23 -18.66
C VAL A 235 -5.71 -1.20 -18.49
N VAL A 236 -6.85 -1.40 -17.78
CA VAL A 236 -7.31 -2.74 -17.38
C VAL A 236 -8.30 -3.39 -18.35
N THR A 237 -8.68 -2.69 -19.43
CA THR A 237 -9.48 -3.25 -20.54
C THR A 237 -8.58 -3.93 -21.57
#